data_a46c860d77faa3ff707ddd1f3343079b
#
_entry.id   a46c860d77faa3ff707ddd1f3343079b
#
_cell.length_a   1.000
_cell.length_b   1.000
_cell.length_c   1.000
_cell.angle_alpha   90.00
_cell.angle_beta   90.00
_cell.angle_gamma   90.00
#
_symmetry.space_group_name_H-M   'P 1'
#
loop_
_entity.id
_entity.type
_entity.pdbx_description
1 polymer ?
#
loop_
_entity_poly.entity_id
_entity_poly.type
_entity_poly.pdbx_seq_one_letter_code
_entity_poly.pdbx_strand_id
1 'polypeptide(L)'
;MELWQKIFLIIYVLINLLISIKGFCECKYMKNSYKLTPVLNFFGIFAWGDAVIFGPFWTITAIVSYFINNWFLFLLIVSVFWFVRSLGETIYWFNQQFSNKELNPPKKLLGYSVFQNDSIWYVYQIFWQCITVVSIIFVIYFSKLWLKRL
;
A
#
# COMPACT_ATOMS: atom_id res chain seq x y z
N MET A 1 5.94 -24.46 -0.32
CA MET A 1 5.28 -23.62 -1.36
C MET A 1 5.25 -24.35 -2.68
N GLU A 2 4.18 -24.13 -3.47
CA GLU A 2 4.05 -24.65 -4.83
C GLU A 2 4.95 -23.89 -5.81
N LEU A 3 5.21 -24.48 -6.99
CA LEU A 3 6.11 -23.86 -7.98
C LEU A 3 5.63 -22.47 -8.45
N TRP A 4 4.33 -22.32 -8.71
CA TRP A 4 3.78 -21.02 -9.14
C TRP A 4 3.93 -19.92 -8.09
N GLN A 5 3.85 -20.27 -6.78
CA GLN A 5 4.07 -19.31 -5.68
C GLN A 5 5.52 -18.83 -5.66
N LYS A 6 6.47 -19.73 -5.87
CA LYS A 6 7.90 -19.37 -5.96
C LYS A 6 8.18 -18.46 -7.15
N ILE A 7 7.61 -18.79 -8.32
CA ILE A 7 7.73 -17.97 -9.54
C ILE A 7 7.14 -16.59 -9.30
N PHE A 8 5.95 -16.52 -8.68
CA PHE A 8 5.31 -15.26 -8.33
C PHE A 8 6.22 -14.39 -7.44
N LEU A 9 6.80 -14.95 -6.37
CA LEU A 9 7.69 -14.19 -5.48
C LEU A 9 8.95 -13.68 -6.20
N ILE A 10 9.53 -14.47 -7.12
CA ILE A 10 10.68 -14.02 -7.92
C ILE A 10 10.31 -12.84 -8.80
N ILE A 11 9.18 -12.93 -9.53
CA ILE A 11 8.68 -11.83 -10.37
C ILE A 11 8.38 -10.60 -9.50
N TYR A 12 7.77 -10.80 -8.34
CA TYR A 12 7.44 -9.74 -7.39
C TYR A 12 8.69 -9.01 -6.89
N VAL A 13 9.77 -9.72 -6.59
CA VAL A 13 11.09 -9.16 -6.24
C VAL A 13 11.61 -8.27 -7.37
N LEU A 14 11.63 -8.78 -8.61
CA LEU A 14 12.13 -8.02 -9.76
C LEU A 14 11.35 -6.73 -10.00
N ILE A 15 10.03 -6.80 -9.95
CA ILE A 15 9.16 -5.64 -10.12
C ILE A 15 9.44 -4.59 -9.03
N ASN A 16 9.50 -5.00 -7.75
CA ASN A 16 9.70 -4.07 -6.66
C ASN A 16 11.12 -3.48 -6.61
N LEU A 17 12.14 -4.21 -7.07
CA LEU A 17 13.48 -3.65 -7.28
C LEU A 17 13.46 -2.54 -8.34
N LEU A 18 12.81 -2.78 -9.48
CA LEU A 18 12.67 -1.76 -10.53
C LEU A 18 11.90 -0.52 -10.03
N ILE A 19 10.82 -0.73 -9.28
CA ILE A 19 10.05 0.34 -8.65
C ILE A 19 10.93 1.15 -7.69
N SER A 20 11.74 0.48 -6.86
CA SER A 20 12.67 1.12 -5.92
C SER A 20 13.68 2.01 -6.63
N ILE A 21 14.35 1.46 -7.66
CA ILE A 21 15.36 2.16 -8.43
C ILE A 21 14.73 3.39 -9.10
N LYS A 22 13.58 3.22 -9.75
CA LYS A 22 12.87 4.32 -10.39
C LYS A 22 12.43 5.37 -9.37
N GLY A 23 11.86 4.94 -8.23
CA GLY A 23 11.47 5.84 -7.15
C GLY A 23 12.64 6.67 -6.64
N PHE A 24 13.79 6.03 -6.42
CA PHE A 24 15.02 6.72 -6.03
C PHE A 24 15.46 7.76 -7.07
N CYS A 25 15.45 7.41 -8.36
CA CYS A 25 15.80 8.34 -9.44
C CYS A 25 14.82 9.53 -9.50
N GLU A 26 13.51 9.28 -9.42
CA GLU A 26 12.48 10.31 -9.43
C GLU A 26 12.62 11.28 -8.23
N CYS A 27 12.89 10.74 -7.05
CA CYS A 27 13.05 11.56 -5.85
C CYS A 27 14.36 12.36 -5.87
N LYS A 28 15.49 11.70 -6.19
CA LYS A 28 16.83 12.32 -6.08
C LYS A 28 17.11 13.28 -7.20
N TYR A 29 16.85 12.90 -8.45
CA TYR A 29 17.26 13.70 -9.62
C TYR A 29 16.13 14.58 -10.16
N MET A 30 14.89 14.07 -10.17
CA MET A 30 13.73 14.76 -10.75
C MET A 30 12.95 15.59 -9.71
N LYS A 31 13.24 15.45 -8.40
CA LYS A 31 12.54 16.11 -7.28
C LYS A 31 11.03 15.88 -7.27
N ASN A 32 10.59 14.71 -7.76
CA ASN A 32 9.19 14.32 -7.96
C ASN A 32 8.61 13.49 -6.80
N SER A 33 9.13 13.62 -5.57
CA SER A 33 8.75 12.76 -4.43
C SER A 33 7.24 12.69 -4.18
N TYR A 34 6.53 13.78 -4.40
CA TYR A 34 5.07 13.89 -4.18
C TYR A 34 4.23 13.61 -5.43
N LYS A 35 4.86 13.32 -6.58
CA LYS A 35 4.13 13.00 -7.80
C LYS A 35 3.42 11.66 -7.66
N LEU A 36 2.10 11.68 -7.88
CA LEU A 36 1.23 10.50 -7.74
C LEU A 36 1.60 9.39 -8.73
N THR A 37 1.43 8.16 -8.28
CA THR A 37 1.74 6.92 -9.02
C THR A 37 0.53 5.98 -9.05
N PRO A 38 -0.58 6.30 -9.77
CA PRO A 38 -1.83 5.55 -9.70
C PRO A 38 -1.66 4.05 -10.01
N VAL A 39 -0.77 3.71 -10.95
CA VAL A 39 -0.50 2.31 -11.32
C VAL A 39 0.14 1.51 -10.19
N LEU A 40 0.83 2.18 -9.25
CA LEU A 40 1.53 1.55 -8.13
C LEU A 40 0.68 1.47 -6.85
N ASN A 41 -0.55 1.99 -6.88
CA ASN A 41 -1.47 1.97 -5.72
C ASN A 41 -1.69 0.56 -5.18
N PHE A 42 -1.65 -0.45 -6.06
CA PHE A 42 -1.77 -1.86 -5.67
C PHE A 42 -0.66 -2.33 -4.71
N PHE A 43 0.51 -1.70 -4.76
CA PHE A 43 1.62 -1.96 -3.83
C PHE A 43 1.59 -1.04 -2.60
N GLY A 44 0.54 -0.24 -2.42
CA GLY A 44 0.46 0.79 -1.39
C GLY A 44 1.37 1.99 -1.65
N ILE A 45 1.86 2.14 -2.88
CA ILE A 45 2.75 3.21 -3.34
C ILE A 45 1.90 4.26 -4.05
N PHE A 46 1.64 5.37 -3.39
CA PHE A 46 0.78 6.44 -3.92
C PHE A 46 1.57 7.58 -4.54
N ALA A 47 2.83 7.74 -4.13
CA ALA A 47 3.76 8.71 -4.68
C ALA A 47 5.17 8.10 -4.83
N TRP A 48 6.06 8.73 -5.60
CA TRP A 48 7.42 8.20 -5.77
C TRP A 48 8.21 8.14 -4.47
N GLY A 49 7.91 9.01 -3.50
CA GLY A 49 8.50 8.94 -2.15
C GLY A 49 8.20 7.61 -1.45
N ASP A 50 6.99 7.08 -1.59
CA ASP A 50 6.61 5.78 -1.05
C ASP A 50 7.44 4.65 -1.69
N ALA A 51 7.72 4.74 -3.00
CA ALA A 51 8.47 3.73 -3.74
C ALA A 51 9.89 3.50 -3.20
N VAL A 52 10.52 4.56 -2.67
CA VAL A 52 11.86 4.49 -2.07
C VAL A 52 11.90 3.60 -0.83
N ILE A 53 10.80 3.56 -0.07
CA ILE A 53 10.71 2.79 1.18
C ILE A 53 9.97 1.46 0.95
N PHE A 54 8.82 1.50 0.29
CA PHE A 54 8.00 0.29 0.13
C PHE A 54 8.52 -0.67 -0.94
N GLY A 55 9.25 -0.19 -1.93
CA GLY A 55 9.89 -1.07 -2.90
C GLY A 55 10.92 -2.01 -2.24
N PRO A 56 11.92 -1.52 -1.46
CA PRO A 56 12.82 -2.38 -0.68
C PRO A 56 12.08 -3.26 0.33
N PHE A 57 11.08 -2.72 1.03
CA PHE A 57 10.26 -3.49 1.97
C PHE A 57 9.63 -4.71 1.31
N TRP A 58 8.97 -4.54 0.16
CA TRP A 58 8.34 -5.63 -0.58
C TRP A 58 9.36 -6.62 -1.14
N THR A 59 10.51 -6.12 -1.60
CA THR A 59 11.62 -6.97 -2.07
C THR A 59 12.10 -7.88 -0.95
N ILE A 60 12.40 -7.34 0.23
CA ILE A 60 12.87 -8.11 1.39
C ILE A 60 11.79 -9.10 1.84
N THR A 61 10.54 -8.66 1.93
CA THR A 61 9.41 -9.51 2.31
C THR A 61 9.28 -10.74 1.41
N ALA A 62 9.35 -10.54 0.10
CA ALA A 62 9.25 -11.64 -0.86
C ALA A 62 10.47 -12.59 -0.78
N ILE A 63 11.68 -12.06 -0.63
CA ILE A 63 12.90 -12.84 -0.46
C ILE A 63 12.83 -13.70 0.81
N VAL A 64 12.47 -13.10 1.95
CA VAL A 64 12.34 -13.80 3.23
C VAL A 64 11.29 -14.90 3.14
N SER A 65 10.12 -14.59 2.57
CA SER A 65 9.05 -15.59 2.39
C SER A 65 9.46 -16.74 1.47
N TYR A 66 10.26 -16.45 0.43
CA TYR A 66 10.80 -17.46 -0.48
C TYR A 66 11.76 -18.41 0.24
N PHE A 67 12.72 -17.89 1.02
CA PHE A 67 13.70 -18.71 1.74
C PHE A 67 13.06 -19.51 2.89
N ILE A 68 12.13 -18.93 3.62
CA ILE A 68 11.35 -19.66 4.65
C ILE A 68 10.40 -20.69 4.00
N ASN A 69 10.21 -20.63 2.68
CA ASN A 69 9.31 -21.50 1.91
C ASN A 69 7.85 -21.47 2.44
N ASN A 70 7.38 -20.29 2.90
CA ASN A 70 6.06 -20.13 3.52
C ASN A 70 5.23 -19.03 2.83
N TRP A 71 4.28 -19.45 1.97
CA TRP A 71 3.38 -18.57 1.24
C TRP A 71 2.43 -17.78 2.17
N PHE A 72 1.98 -18.41 3.26
CA PHE A 72 1.05 -17.73 4.19
C PHE A 72 1.74 -16.63 4.99
N LEU A 73 3.04 -16.74 5.24
CA LEU A 73 3.82 -15.64 5.81
C LEU A 73 3.80 -14.41 4.88
N PHE A 74 4.00 -14.61 3.56
CA PHE A 74 3.92 -13.52 2.60
C PHE A 74 2.53 -12.85 2.61
N LEU A 75 1.45 -13.63 2.55
CA LEU A 75 0.09 -13.11 2.58
C LEU A 75 -0.26 -12.42 3.90
N LEU A 76 0.26 -12.92 5.02
CA LEU A 76 0.11 -12.27 6.32
C LEU A 76 0.78 -10.90 6.33
N ILE A 77 2.03 -10.79 5.85
CA ILE A 77 2.74 -9.50 5.80
C ILE A 77 2.01 -8.51 4.87
N VAL A 78 1.51 -8.97 3.72
CA VAL A 78 0.67 -8.15 2.83
C VAL A 78 -0.56 -7.63 3.57
N SER A 79 -1.24 -8.49 4.33
CA SER A 79 -2.46 -8.10 5.05
C SER A 79 -2.18 -7.11 6.18
N VAL A 80 -1.09 -7.31 6.94
CA VAL A 80 -0.64 -6.38 8.00
C VAL A 80 -0.25 -5.03 7.39
N PHE A 81 0.46 -5.04 6.26
CA PHE A 81 0.82 -3.81 5.57
C PHE A 81 -0.43 -3.01 5.18
N TRP A 82 -1.41 -3.66 4.54
CA TRP A 82 -2.64 -2.98 4.14
C TRP A 82 -3.49 -2.51 5.33
N PHE A 83 -3.48 -3.24 6.43
CA PHE A 83 -4.11 -2.79 7.68
C PHE A 83 -3.48 -1.48 8.18
N VAL A 84 -2.14 -1.43 8.28
CA VAL A 84 -1.42 -0.23 8.75
C VAL A 84 -1.56 0.92 7.76
N ARG A 85 -1.44 0.64 6.44
CA ARG A 85 -1.53 1.66 5.40
C ARG A 85 -2.93 2.29 5.34
N SER A 86 -3.97 1.48 5.35
CA SER A 86 -5.36 1.97 5.31
C SER A 86 -5.76 2.72 6.58
N LEU A 87 -5.25 2.30 7.75
CA LEU A 87 -5.44 3.04 8.99
C LEU A 87 -4.79 4.43 8.91
N GLY A 88 -3.57 4.52 8.39
CA GLY A 88 -2.88 5.79 8.15
C GLY A 88 -3.66 6.72 7.21
N GLU A 89 -4.17 6.19 6.10
CA GLU A 89 -5.01 6.95 5.16
C GLU A 89 -6.34 7.39 5.81
N THR A 90 -6.96 6.54 6.63
CA THR A 90 -8.16 6.91 7.40
C THR A 90 -7.91 8.12 8.28
N ILE A 91 -6.79 8.11 9.02
CA ILE A 91 -6.40 9.23 9.90
C ILE A 91 -6.07 10.48 9.06
N TYR A 92 -5.38 10.30 7.93
CA TYR A 92 -5.04 11.39 7.02
C TYR A 92 -6.31 12.12 6.52
N TRP A 93 -7.29 11.37 5.98
CA TRP A 93 -8.53 11.95 5.45
C TRP A 93 -9.44 12.49 6.55
N PHE A 94 -9.41 11.91 7.75
CA PHE A 94 -10.08 12.48 8.92
C PHE A 94 -9.48 13.84 9.26
N ASN A 95 -8.16 13.95 9.39
CA ASN A 95 -7.48 15.21 9.70
C ASN A 95 -7.70 16.27 8.62
N GLN A 96 -7.78 15.88 7.33
CA GLN A 96 -8.02 16.80 6.23
C GLN A 96 -9.36 17.56 6.38
N GLN A 97 -10.40 16.93 6.95
CA GLN A 97 -11.71 17.57 7.17
C GLN A 97 -11.66 18.69 8.20
N PHE A 98 -10.73 18.65 9.13
CA PHE A 98 -10.62 19.61 10.25
C PHE A 98 -9.37 20.50 10.13
N SER A 99 -8.58 20.34 9.08
CA SER A 99 -7.37 21.12 8.86
C SER A 99 -7.67 22.44 8.15
N ASN A 100 -7.04 23.52 8.61
CA ASN A 100 -7.06 24.80 7.91
C ASN A 100 -6.19 24.79 6.62
N LYS A 101 -5.39 23.73 6.40
CA LYS A 101 -4.55 23.57 5.21
C LYS A 101 -5.16 22.52 4.27
N GLU A 102 -5.60 22.96 3.11
CA GLU A 102 -6.04 22.08 2.03
C GLU A 102 -4.83 21.47 1.31
N LEU A 103 -4.33 20.34 1.81
CA LEU A 103 -3.27 19.59 1.13
C LEU A 103 -3.78 18.91 -0.14
N ASN A 104 -5.03 18.43 -0.09
CA ASN A 104 -5.73 17.83 -1.23
C ASN A 104 -7.06 18.56 -1.48
N PRO A 105 -7.07 19.62 -2.29
CA PRO A 105 -8.29 20.35 -2.62
C PRO A 105 -9.35 19.43 -3.22
N PRO A 106 -10.63 19.52 -2.78
CA PRO A 106 -11.71 18.63 -3.24
C PRO A 106 -11.80 18.52 -4.76
N LYS A 107 -11.65 19.64 -5.47
CA LYS A 107 -11.73 19.74 -6.94
C LYS A 107 -10.74 18.86 -7.70
N LYS A 108 -9.64 18.46 -7.06
CA LYS A 108 -8.59 17.62 -7.66
C LYS A 108 -8.79 16.13 -7.38
N LEU A 109 -9.75 15.78 -6.53
CA LEU A 109 -9.98 14.40 -6.13
C LEU A 109 -10.87 13.66 -7.13
N LEU A 110 -10.59 12.37 -7.31
CA LEU A 110 -11.42 11.49 -8.10
C LEU A 110 -12.82 11.39 -7.46
N GLY A 111 -13.86 11.55 -8.25
CA GLY A 111 -15.25 11.53 -7.74
C GLY A 111 -15.78 12.89 -7.30
N TYR A 112 -15.01 13.97 -7.38
CA TYR A 112 -15.49 15.31 -7.07
C TYR A 112 -16.72 15.71 -7.90
N SER A 113 -16.81 15.28 -9.15
CA SER A 113 -17.97 15.53 -10.02
C SER A 113 -19.31 15.02 -9.45
N VAL A 114 -19.25 14.02 -8.56
CA VAL A 114 -20.44 13.44 -7.91
C VAL A 114 -20.83 14.24 -6.67
N PHE A 115 -19.86 14.61 -5.83
CA PHE A 115 -20.15 15.23 -4.52
C PHE A 115 -20.10 16.75 -4.54
N GLN A 116 -19.25 17.36 -5.39
CA GLN A 116 -19.08 18.80 -5.64
C GLN A 116 -18.83 19.68 -4.39
N ASN A 117 -18.40 19.08 -3.27
CA ASN A 117 -18.12 19.75 -1.99
C ASN A 117 -17.09 18.96 -1.16
N ASP A 118 -16.84 19.40 0.07
CA ASP A 118 -15.85 18.83 0.99
C ASP A 118 -16.23 17.43 1.49
N SER A 119 -17.48 16.97 1.27
CA SER A 119 -17.92 15.60 1.62
C SER A 119 -17.07 14.52 0.93
N ILE A 120 -16.37 14.86 -0.15
CA ILE A 120 -15.42 13.95 -0.82
C ILE A 120 -14.35 13.43 0.14
N TRP A 121 -13.86 14.26 1.07
CA TRP A 121 -12.88 13.84 2.09
C TRP A 121 -13.46 12.80 3.04
N TYR A 122 -14.72 12.97 3.44
CA TYR A 122 -15.44 12.00 4.26
C TYR A 122 -15.61 10.66 3.52
N VAL A 123 -15.97 10.71 2.23
CA VAL A 123 -16.07 9.50 1.40
C VAL A 123 -14.74 8.75 1.32
N TYR A 124 -13.62 9.46 1.13
CA TYR A 124 -12.28 8.85 1.16
C TYR A 124 -11.96 8.23 2.52
N GLN A 125 -12.29 8.93 3.62
CA GLN A 125 -12.14 8.39 4.97
C GLN A 125 -12.89 7.07 5.15
N ILE A 126 -14.19 7.03 4.81
CA ILE A 126 -15.02 5.82 4.94
C ILE A 126 -14.49 4.69 4.05
N PHE A 127 -14.09 5.00 2.82
CA PHE A 127 -13.46 4.02 1.93
C PHE A 127 -12.25 3.34 2.60
N TRP A 128 -11.34 4.12 3.18
CA TRP A 128 -10.16 3.59 3.84
C TRP A 128 -10.49 2.84 5.14
N GLN A 129 -11.52 3.23 5.86
CA GLN A 129 -12.04 2.46 6.99
C GLN A 129 -12.54 1.07 6.55
N CYS A 130 -13.24 0.98 5.43
CA CYS A 130 -13.66 -0.32 4.88
C CYS A 130 -12.45 -1.21 4.54
N ILE A 131 -11.43 -0.64 3.90
CA ILE A 131 -10.18 -1.38 3.61
C ILE A 131 -9.50 -1.85 4.91
N THR A 132 -9.49 -1.01 5.96
CA THR A 132 -8.93 -1.38 7.27
C THR A 132 -9.66 -2.58 7.87
N VAL A 133 -11.00 -2.58 7.86
CA VAL A 133 -11.81 -3.71 8.38
C VAL A 133 -11.55 -4.99 7.60
N VAL A 134 -11.53 -4.92 6.27
CA VAL A 134 -11.23 -6.10 5.43
C VAL A 134 -9.81 -6.61 5.68
N SER A 135 -8.84 -5.70 5.80
CA SER A 135 -7.44 -6.07 6.04
C SER A 135 -7.26 -6.80 7.37
N ILE A 136 -7.92 -6.37 8.46
CA ILE A 136 -7.82 -7.04 9.77
C ILE A 136 -8.41 -8.46 9.73
N ILE A 137 -9.47 -8.69 8.96
CA ILE A 137 -10.03 -10.02 8.75
C ILE A 137 -8.98 -10.94 8.09
N PHE A 138 -8.28 -10.43 7.04
CA PHE A 138 -7.22 -11.19 6.39
C PHE A 138 -6.00 -11.41 7.31
N VAL A 139 -5.64 -10.44 8.15
CA VAL A 139 -4.58 -10.62 9.17
C VAL A 139 -4.92 -11.79 10.08
N ILE A 140 -6.14 -11.84 10.63
CA ILE A 140 -6.59 -12.94 11.50
C ILE A 140 -6.59 -14.28 10.76
N TYR A 141 -7.10 -14.30 9.53
CA TYR A 141 -7.19 -15.51 8.72
C TYR A 141 -5.80 -16.07 8.38
N PHE A 142 -4.90 -15.25 7.82
CA PHE A 142 -3.57 -15.70 7.43
C PHE A 142 -2.66 -15.98 8.62
N SER A 143 -2.84 -15.31 9.77
CA SER A 143 -2.16 -15.65 11.01
C SER A 143 -2.46 -17.09 11.44
N LYS A 144 -3.75 -17.49 11.41
CA LYS A 144 -4.15 -18.86 11.74
C LYS A 144 -3.54 -19.89 10.79
N LEU A 145 -3.50 -19.58 9.48
CA LEU A 145 -2.94 -20.49 8.49
C LEU A 145 -1.41 -20.59 8.59
N TRP A 146 -0.74 -19.49 8.90
CA TRP A 146 0.71 -19.47 9.10
C TRP A 146 1.11 -20.26 10.35
N LEU A 147 0.43 -20.03 11.49
CA LEU A 147 0.70 -20.74 12.76
C LEU A 147 0.46 -22.26 12.64
N LYS A 148 -0.46 -22.71 11.80
CA LYS A 148 -0.68 -24.16 11.56
C LYS A 148 0.46 -24.83 10.77
N ARG A 149 1.37 -24.05 10.19
CA ARG A 149 2.49 -24.56 9.39
C ARG A 149 3.86 -24.36 10.04
N LEU A 150 3.91 -23.79 11.25
CA LEU A 150 5.07 -23.81 12.13
C LEU A 150 5.15 -25.14 12.89
#